data_d2ba34268844201746d06d3c6f03815b
#
_entry.id   d2ba34268844201746d06d3c6f03815b
#
_cell.length_a   1.000
_cell.length_b   1.000
_cell.length_c   1.000
_cell.angle_alpha   90.00
_cell.angle_beta   90.00
_cell.angle_gamma   90.00
#
_symmetry.space_group_name_H-M   'P 1'
#
loop_
_entity.id
_entity.type
_entity.pdbx_description
1 polymer ?
#
loop_
_entity_poly.entity_id
_entity_poly.type
_entity_poly.pdbx_seq_one_letter_code
_entity_poly.pdbx_strand_id
1 'polypeptide(L)'
;MIYKLINQVLKQHFCHSCLQFYFTFVIFVVAERETELMEKFDLHILGCGSATTSFRHMPSCQVLNIRDNLFMIDCGEAAQLGFARQHLKMQRLNHIFISHLHGDHCFGLPGLLATLDLHQRTGPLTIHINAEGAKVFRQFFDFFLADGSYQIEFNIIGRQQAVIYEDDAITVETFPLKHRVPTAGFLFREKPKLRHIKGDMVRFYEVPIYLYNDLRHGADFVTPDLQTIPNHVLTSDADPCISYAYCSDTAYYPRIAESVKQPTWIYHEATYTDQFAALAAERGHATARQAAQIATLTGAQNLILGHFSKRYTSEEAFKSEAEEAFAGRVMLANEGLTIDLTK
;
A
#
# COMPACT_ATOMS: atom_id res chain seq x y z
N MET A 1 8.44 28.12 -22.29
CA MET A 1 7.70 29.18 -23.00
C MET A 1 6.63 29.79 -22.11
N ILE A 2 5.78 28.99 -21.46
CA ILE A 2 4.71 29.43 -20.54
C ILE A 2 5.25 30.25 -19.35
N TYR A 3 6.36 29.84 -18.73
CA TYR A 3 6.99 30.50 -17.59
C TYR A 3 7.45 31.96 -17.90
N LYS A 4 7.96 32.20 -19.12
CA LYS A 4 8.31 33.57 -19.57
C LYS A 4 7.10 34.48 -19.80
N LEU A 5 6.00 33.91 -20.29
CA LEU A 5 4.75 34.66 -20.53
C LEU A 5 4.07 35.04 -19.18
N ILE A 6 4.02 34.10 -18.23
CA ILE A 6 3.47 34.35 -16.89
C ILE A 6 4.28 35.45 -16.17
N ASN A 7 5.63 35.37 -16.22
CA ASN A 7 6.51 36.38 -15.62
C ASN A 7 6.34 37.78 -16.25
N GLN A 8 6.04 37.83 -17.54
CA GLN A 8 5.85 39.12 -18.26
C GLN A 8 4.51 39.77 -17.90
N VAL A 9 3.44 39.00 -17.76
CA VAL A 9 2.11 39.45 -17.37
C VAL A 9 2.09 39.91 -15.90
N LEU A 10 2.73 39.12 -15.00
CA LEU A 10 2.78 39.43 -13.57
C LEU A 10 3.60 40.70 -13.27
N LYS A 11 4.69 40.95 -13.99
CA LYS A 11 5.50 42.18 -13.83
C LYS A 11 4.82 43.46 -14.25
N GLN A 12 3.78 43.39 -15.10
CA GLN A 12 3.02 44.57 -15.53
C GLN A 12 1.92 45.03 -14.56
N HIS A 13 1.48 44.16 -13.62
CA HIS A 13 0.31 44.42 -12.78
C HIS A 13 0.55 44.36 -11.27
N PHE A 14 1.73 43.96 -10.82
CA PHE A 14 2.04 43.83 -9.39
C PHE A 14 3.34 44.55 -9.00
N CYS A 15 3.38 45.13 -7.82
CA CYS A 15 4.62 45.70 -7.28
C CYS A 15 5.61 44.58 -6.91
N HIS A 16 6.89 44.91 -6.83
CA HIS A 16 7.97 43.94 -6.63
C HIS A 16 7.79 43.09 -5.32
N SER A 17 7.29 43.69 -4.27
CA SER A 17 7.00 43.04 -2.99
C SER A 17 5.83 42.05 -3.08
N CYS A 18 4.76 42.39 -3.84
CA CYS A 18 3.64 41.47 -4.07
C CYS A 18 4.04 40.25 -4.91
N LEU A 19 4.91 40.47 -5.91
CA LEU A 19 5.45 39.38 -6.73
C LEU A 19 6.30 38.40 -5.89
N GLN A 20 7.15 38.95 -5.02
CA GLN A 20 8.02 38.14 -4.14
C GLN A 20 7.19 37.35 -3.12
N PHE A 21 6.12 37.97 -2.59
CA PHE A 21 5.20 37.27 -1.67
C PHE A 21 4.42 36.15 -2.39
N TYR A 22 3.95 36.40 -3.62
CA TYR A 22 3.25 35.41 -4.43
C TYR A 22 4.16 34.23 -4.79
N PHE A 23 5.39 34.48 -5.22
CA PHE A 23 6.34 33.40 -5.50
C PHE A 23 6.71 32.59 -4.25
N THR A 24 6.91 33.26 -3.12
CA THR A 24 7.19 32.56 -1.84
C THR A 24 5.99 31.71 -1.43
N PHE A 25 4.76 32.23 -1.56
CA PHE A 25 3.54 31.52 -1.24
C PHE A 25 3.31 30.31 -2.17
N VAL A 26 3.51 30.47 -3.49
CA VAL A 26 3.39 29.38 -4.47
C VAL A 26 4.44 28.30 -4.22
N ILE A 27 5.69 28.68 -3.95
CA ILE A 27 6.76 27.71 -3.60
C ILE A 27 6.40 26.98 -2.30
N PHE A 28 5.89 27.68 -1.29
CA PHE A 28 5.48 27.09 -0.02
C PHE A 28 4.33 26.09 -0.24
N VAL A 29 3.26 26.46 -0.95
CA VAL A 29 2.12 25.59 -1.23
C VAL A 29 2.51 24.37 -2.08
N VAL A 30 3.42 24.55 -3.05
CA VAL A 30 3.93 23.41 -3.85
C VAL A 30 4.78 22.50 -2.99
N ALA A 31 5.64 23.06 -2.14
CA ALA A 31 6.50 22.25 -1.25
C ALA A 31 5.67 21.49 -0.21
N GLU A 32 4.64 22.12 0.41
CA GLU A 32 3.72 21.42 1.33
C GLU A 32 2.99 20.28 0.63
N ARG A 33 2.48 20.51 -0.59
CA ARG A 33 1.77 19.49 -1.37
C ARG A 33 2.70 18.35 -1.80
N GLU A 34 3.93 18.62 -2.16
CA GLU A 34 4.93 17.61 -2.46
C GLU A 34 5.29 16.80 -1.21
N THR A 35 5.42 17.45 -0.05
CA THR A 35 5.69 16.76 1.22
C THR A 35 4.51 15.85 1.61
N GLU A 36 3.27 16.35 1.54
CA GLU A 36 2.08 15.55 1.82
C GLU A 36 1.93 14.34 0.86
N LEU A 37 2.27 14.50 -0.41
CA LEU A 37 2.31 13.42 -1.39
C LEU A 37 3.41 12.39 -1.08
N MET A 38 4.56 12.83 -0.63
CA MET A 38 5.71 11.97 -0.31
C MET A 38 5.49 11.13 0.94
N GLU A 39 4.59 11.54 1.84
CA GLU A 39 4.29 10.84 3.10
C GLU A 39 3.05 9.94 3.00
N LYS A 40 2.30 10.03 1.89
CA LYS A 40 1.04 9.32 1.74
C LYS A 40 1.22 7.82 1.66
N PHE A 41 0.63 7.11 2.63
CA PHE A 41 0.55 5.65 2.64
C PHE A 41 -0.80 5.23 3.24
N ASP A 42 -1.85 5.25 2.40
CA ASP A 42 -3.22 4.95 2.81
C ASP A 42 -3.61 3.53 2.38
N LEU A 43 -4.36 2.86 3.24
CA LEU A 43 -5.05 1.61 2.93
C LEU A 43 -6.54 1.87 2.77
N HIS A 44 -7.09 1.49 1.64
CA HIS A 44 -8.53 1.52 1.33
C HIS A 44 -9.09 0.10 1.31
N ILE A 45 -10.10 -0.17 2.13
CA ILE A 45 -10.81 -1.46 2.14
C ILE A 45 -12.00 -1.37 1.19
N LEU A 46 -11.96 -2.11 0.08
CA LEU A 46 -13.05 -2.18 -0.89
C LEU A 46 -13.95 -3.40 -0.67
N GLY A 47 -13.39 -4.47 -0.06
CA GLY A 47 -14.08 -5.68 0.30
C GLY A 47 -13.30 -6.47 1.34
N CYS A 48 -14.00 -7.04 2.33
CA CYS A 48 -13.41 -7.79 3.43
C CYS A 48 -14.22 -9.02 3.85
N GLY A 49 -15.16 -9.48 2.99
CA GLY A 49 -15.93 -10.70 3.18
C GLY A 49 -15.29 -11.91 2.52
N SER A 50 -15.63 -13.11 3.01
CA SER A 50 -15.14 -14.39 2.51
C SER A 50 -16.14 -15.11 1.62
N ALA A 51 -15.64 -15.86 0.66
CA ALA A 51 -16.31 -16.82 -0.22
C ALA A 51 -17.34 -16.23 -1.19
N THR A 52 -18.30 -15.47 -0.76
CA THR A 52 -19.39 -14.96 -1.60
C THR A 52 -19.79 -13.55 -1.21
N THR A 53 -20.20 -12.77 -2.20
CA THR A 53 -20.84 -11.46 -1.95
C THR A 53 -21.99 -11.60 -0.95
N SER A 54 -22.10 -10.62 -0.08
CA SER A 54 -23.20 -10.52 0.89
C SER A 54 -23.71 -9.09 0.96
N PHE A 55 -24.83 -8.86 1.63
CA PHE A 55 -25.33 -7.50 1.89
C PHE A 55 -24.40 -6.70 2.83
N ARG A 56 -23.57 -7.39 3.61
CA ARG A 56 -22.71 -6.77 4.61
C ARG A 56 -21.30 -6.53 4.07
N HIS A 57 -20.74 -7.51 3.37
CA HIS A 57 -19.38 -7.47 2.89
C HIS A 57 -19.27 -7.87 1.43
N MET A 58 -18.46 -7.15 0.69
CA MET A 58 -17.97 -7.50 -0.63
C MET A 58 -16.78 -8.46 -0.51
N PRO A 59 -16.50 -9.28 -1.54
CA PRO A 59 -15.33 -10.15 -1.57
C PRO A 59 -14.02 -9.36 -1.47
N SER A 60 -12.95 -10.08 -1.11
CA SER A 60 -11.64 -9.52 -0.81
C SER A 60 -11.12 -8.56 -1.87
N CYS A 61 -10.91 -7.31 -1.48
CA CYS A 61 -10.28 -6.30 -2.32
C CYS A 61 -9.76 -5.15 -1.46
N GLN A 62 -8.48 -4.82 -1.59
CA GLN A 62 -7.85 -3.69 -0.92
C GLN A 62 -7.05 -2.86 -1.91
N VAL A 63 -6.88 -1.58 -1.63
CA VAL A 63 -6.04 -0.70 -2.42
C VAL A 63 -5.12 0.09 -1.49
N LEU A 64 -3.82 -0.05 -1.69
CA LEU A 64 -2.83 0.84 -1.09
C LEU A 64 -2.64 2.05 -2.01
N ASN A 65 -2.68 3.23 -1.43
CA ASN A 65 -2.30 4.48 -2.09
C ASN A 65 -0.97 4.95 -1.51
N ILE A 66 0.11 4.70 -2.24
CA ILE A 66 1.46 5.06 -1.81
C ILE A 66 1.96 6.15 -2.73
N ARG A 67 2.13 7.37 -2.19
CA ARG A 67 2.57 8.54 -2.97
C ARG A 67 1.76 8.75 -4.26
N ASP A 68 0.43 8.61 -4.14
CA ASP A 68 -0.55 8.71 -5.23
C ASP A 68 -0.46 7.60 -6.31
N ASN A 69 0.36 6.56 -6.13
CA ASN A 69 0.32 5.33 -6.91
C ASN A 69 -0.60 4.32 -6.23
N LEU A 70 -1.49 3.70 -6.99
CA LEU A 70 -2.43 2.72 -6.46
C LEU A 70 -1.95 1.29 -6.74
N PHE A 71 -1.95 0.49 -5.67
CA PHE A 71 -1.60 -0.92 -5.68
C PHE A 71 -2.80 -1.71 -5.16
N MET A 72 -3.41 -2.56 -6.00
CA MET A 72 -4.55 -3.37 -5.58
C MET A 72 -4.07 -4.73 -5.08
N ILE A 73 -4.65 -5.20 -3.98
CA ILE A 73 -4.42 -6.54 -3.44
C ILE A 73 -5.76 -7.27 -3.46
N ASP A 74 -5.79 -8.37 -4.19
CA ASP A 74 -6.96 -9.12 -4.58
C ASP A 74 -8.00 -8.27 -5.32
N CYS A 75 -8.83 -8.91 -6.12
CA CYS A 75 -9.85 -8.27 -6.94
C CYS A 75 -11.11 -9.12 -6.94
N GLY A 76 -11.82 -9.12 -5.83
CA GLY A 76 -13.11 -9.76 -5.72
C GLY A 76 -14.19 -9.11 -6.59
N GLU A 77 -15.34 -9.76 -6.72
CA GLU A 77 -16.46 -9.23 -7.52
C GLU A 77 -16.84 -7.81 -7.11
N ALA A 78 -17.17 -7.01 -8.10
CA ALA A 78 -17.58 -5.61 -7.95
C ALA A 78 -16.48 -4.66 -7.41
N ALA A 79 -15.19 -5.00 -7.51
CA ALA A 79 -14.07 -4.14 -7.10
C ALA A 79 -14.15 -2.73 -7.70
N GLN A 80 -14.56 -2.59 -8.98
CA GLN A 80 -14.75 -1.29 -9.64
C GLN A 80 -15.80 -0.41 -8.95
N LEU A 81 -16.82 -1.01 -8.32
CA LEU A 81 -17.81 -0.26 -7.54
C LEU A 81 -17.19 0.29 -6.24
N GLY A 82 -16.31 -0.48 -5.61
CA GLY A 82 -15.52 -0.02 -4.45
C GLY A 82 -14.66 1.19 -4.79
N PHE A 83 -13.97 1.19 -5.94
CA PHE A 83 -13.23 2.34 -6.46
C PHE A 83 -14.10 3.58 -6.62
N ALA A 84 -15.27 3.43 -7.23
CA ALA A 84 -16.20 4.53 -7.45
C ALA A 84 -16.72 5.11 -6.11
N ARG A 85 -17.08 4.26 -5.14
CA ARG A 85 -17.58 4.66 -3.83
C ARG A 85 -16.55 5.42 -3.00
N GLN A 86 -15.27 5.06 -3.13
CA GLN A 86 -14.17 5.72 -2.41
C GLN A 86 -13.48 6.81 -3.25
N HIS A 87 -14.04 7.18 -4.40
CA HIS A 87 -13.51 8.21 -5.30
C HIS A 87 -12.05 8.00 -5.71
N LEU A 88 -11.58 6.74 -5.76
CA LEU A 88 -10.23 6.40 -6.18
C LEU A 88 -10.06 6.58 -7.69
N LYS A 89 -8.92 7.13 -8.10
CA LYS A 89 -8.62 7.36 -9.52
C LYS A 89 -8.09 6.08 -10.15
N MET A 90 -8.96 5.26 -10.76
CA MET A 90 -8.58 3.97 -11.39
C MET A 90 -7.42 4.09 -12.38
N GLN A 91 -7.24 5.23 -13.04
CA GLN A 91 -6.12 5.47 -13.97
C GLN A 91 -4.74 5.46 -13.29
N ARG A 92 -4.69 5.58 -11.95
CA ARG A 92 -3.45 5.49 -11.15
C ARG A 92 -3.16 4.06 -10.67
N LEU A 93 -4.04 3.10 -10.96
CA LEU A 93 -3.84 1.68 -10.65
C LEU A 93 -2.91 1.07 -11.68
N ASN A 94 -1.67 0.77 -11.30
CA ASN A 94 -0.66 0.21 -12.19
C ASN A 94 -0.30 -1.25 -11.86
N HIS A 95 -0.59 -1.70 -10.64
CA HIS A 95 -0.25 -3.04 -10.18
C HIS A 95 -1.43 -3.68 -9.45
N ILE A 96 -1.74 -4.94 -9.79
CA ILE A 96 -2.73 -5.78 -9.11
C ILE A 96 -2.01 -7.05 -8.65
N PHE A 97 -2.13 -7.38 -7.36
CA PHE A 97 -1.52 -8.53 -6.72
C PHE A 97 -2.61 -9.53 -6.34
N ILE A 98 -2.63 -10.69 -6.98
CA ILE A 98 -3.60 -11.74 -6.72
C ILE A 98 -2.97 -12.81 -5.85
N SER A 99 -3.48 -12.95 -4.64
CA SER A 99 -2.95 -13.87 -3.64
C SER A 99 -3.14 -15.34 -4.05
N HIS A 100 -4.32 -15.69 -4.57
CA HIS A 100 -4.67 -17.03 -5.04
C HIS A 100 -5.93 -16.99 -5.95
N LEU A 101 -6.32 -18.16 -6.48
CA LEU A 101 -7.34 -18.26 -7.51
C LEU A 101 -8.74 -18.67 -7.02
N HIS A 102 -9.09 -18.45 -5.74
CA HIS A 102 -10.49 -18.52 -5.36
C HIS A 102 -11.25 -17.31 -5.91
N GLY A 103 -12.52 -17.53 -6.27
CA GLY A 103 -13.31 -16.53 -7.00
C GLY A 103 -13.46 -15.20 -6.26
N ASP A 104 -13.60 -15.25 -4.94
CA ASP A 104 -13.72 -14.09 -4.07
C ASP A 104 -12.43 -13.24 -3.99
N HIS A 105 -11.32 -13.70 -4.59
CA HIS A 105 -10.07 -12.95 -4.70
C HIS A 105 -9.73 -12.50 -6.14
N CYS A 106 -10.41 -13.03 -7.19
CA CYS A 106 -9.99 -12.74 -8.54
C CYS A 106 -11.12 -12.53 -9.57
N PHE A 107 -12.38 -12.84 -9.27
CA PHE A 107 -13.48 -12.74 -10.24
C PHE A 107 -13.88 -11.31 -10.60
N GLY A 108 -13.41 -10.32 -9.87
CA GLY A 108 -13.57 -8.91 -10.22
C GLY A 108 -12.64 -8.44 -11.36
N LEU A 109 -11.54 -9.16 -11.62
CA LEU A 109 -10.55 -8.77 -12.64
C LEU A 109 -11.19 -8.51 -14.01
N PRO A 110 -12.02 -9.41 -14.59
CA PRO A 110 -12.63 -9.17 -15.88
C PRO A 110 -13.41 -7.87 -15.96
N GLY A 111 -14.26 -7.61 -14.97
CA GLY A 111 -15.08 -6.40 -14.92
C GLY A 111 -14.28 -5.12 -14.73
N LEU A 112 -13.26 -5.17 -13.86
CA LEU A 112 -12.37 -4.02 -13.62
C LEU A 112 -11.58 -3.67 -14.88
N LEU A 113 -10.97 -4.67 -15.54
CA LEU A 113 -10.12 -4.43 -16.71
C LEU A 113 -10.91 -3.95 -17.93
N ALA A 114 -12.11 -4.49 -18.13
CA ALA A 114 -13.03 -3.97 -19.16
C ALA A 114 -13.46 -2.51 -18.83
N THR A 115 -13.67 -2.17 -17.57
CA THR A 115 -13.98 -0.80 -17.16
C THR A 115 -12.81 0.17 -17.42
N LEU A 116 -11.56 -0.26 -17.16
CA LEU A 116 -10.36 0.53 -17.46
C LEU A 116 -10.22 0.78 -18.98
N ASP A 117 -10.53 -0.21 -19.81
CA ASP A 117 -10.54 -0.08 -21.27
C ASP A 117 -11.60 0.92 -21.76
N LEU A 118 -12.83 0.80 -21.28
CA LEU A 118 -13.92 1.74 -21.57
C LEU A 118 -13.56 3.18 -21.15
N HIS A 119 -12.77 3.36 -20.11
CA HIS A 119 -12.24 4.66 -19.66
C HIS A 119 -10.97 5.10 -20.41
N GLN A 120 -10.64 4.43 -21.52
CA GLN A 120 -9.50 4.77 -22.40
C GLN A 120 -8.17 4.86 -21.65
N ARG A 121 -7.90 3.87 -20.80
CA ARG A 121 -6.57 3.75 -20.17
C ARG A 121 -5.50 3.57 -21.26
N THR A 122 -4.36 4.24 -21.11
CA THR A 122 -3.25 4.15 -22.07
C THR A 122 -1.98 3.56 -21.46
N GLY A 123 -1.80 3.64 -20.13
CA GLY A 123 -0.62 3.11 -19.46
C GLY A 123 -0.72 1.59 -19.22
N PRO A 124 0.40 0.86 -19.18
CA PRO A 124 0.40 -0.58 -18.91
C PRO A 124 -0.17 -0.88 -17.52
N LEU A 125 -0.69 -2.10 -17.35
CA LEU A 125 -1.15 -2.64 -16.07
C LEU A 125 -0.49 -3.98 -15.84
N THR A 126 0.22 -4.14 -14.72
CA THR A 126 0.87 -5.39 -14.35
C THR A 126 0.02 -6.17 -13.34
N ILE A 127 -0.26 -7.43 -13.64
CA ILE A 127 -0.95 -8.37 -12.75
C ILE A 127 0.07 -9.36 -12.21
N HIS A 128 0.33 -9.31 -10.90
CA HIS A 128 1.17 -10.26 -10.19
C HIS A 128 0.31 -11.43 -9.75
N ILE A 129 0.50 -12.59 -10.36
CA ILE A 129 -0.39 -13.75 -10.21
C ILE A 129 0.41 -15.06 -10.45
N ASN A 130 -0.06 -16.18 -9.92
CA ASN A 130 0.57 -17.47 -10.22
C ASN A 130 0.42 -17.87 -11.69
N ALA A 131 1.24 -18.82 -12.15
CA ALA A 131 1.30 -19.23 -13.56
C ALA A 131 -0.05 -19.76 -14.10
N GLU A 132 -0.83 -20.46 -13.27
CA GLU A 132 -2.14 -21.00 -13.66
C GLU A 132 -3.14 -19.87 -13.89
N GLY A 133 -3.17 -18.88 -13.00
CA GLY A 133 -4.00 -17.69 -13.13
C GLY A 133 -3.63 -16.87 -14.37
N ALA A 134 -2.33 -16.63 -14.59
CA ALA A 134 -1.87 -15.92 -15.78
C ALA A 134 -2.33 -16.61 -17.08
N LYS A 135 -2.28 -17.95 -17.13
CA LYS A 135 -2.75 -18.73 -18.29
C LYS A 135 -4.25 -18.54 -18.54
N VAL A 136 -5.06 -18.65 -17.48
CA VAL A 136 -6.54 -18.54 -17.60
C VAL A 136 -6.95 -17.12 -17.97
N PHE A 137 -6.43 -16.11 -17.25
CA PHE A 137 -6.82 -14.72 -17.50
C PHE A 137 -6.26 -14.18 -18.82
N ARG A 138 -5.09 -14.63 -19.29
CA ARG A 138 -4.59 -14.27 -20.61
C ARG A 138 -5.58 -14.68 -21.70
N GLN A 139 -6.06 -15.95 -21.68
CA GLN A 139 -7.05 -16.42 -22.66
C GLN A 139 -8.35 -15.62 -22.62
N PHE A 140 -8.79 -15.24 -21.42
CA PHE A 140 -9.96 -14.41 -21.23
C PHE A 140 -9.76 -13.01 -21.83
N PHE A 141 -8.62 -12.37 -21.56
CA PHE A 141 -8.34 -11.02 -22.04
C PHE A 141 -8.06 -10.99 -23.53
N ASP A 142 -7.38 -11.99 -24.09
CA ASP A 142 -7.17 -12.11 -25.53
C ASP A 142 -8.51 -12.20 -26.29
N PHE A 143 -9.54 -12.74 -25.65
CA PHE A 143 -10.89 -12.82 -26.25
C PHE A 143 -11.70 -11.53 -26.07
N PHE A 144 -11.77 -11.00 -24.86
CA PHE A 144 -12.67 -9.87 -24.54
C PHE A 144 -12.03 -8.50 -24.70
N LEU A 145 -10.71 -8.40 -24.67
CA LEU A 145 -9.93 -7.15 -24.71
C LEU A 145 -8.85 -7.18 -25.80
N ALA A 146 -9.05 -7.94 -26.89
CA ALA A 146 -8.06 -8.11 -27.97
C ALA A 146 -7.64 -6.77 -28.59
N ASP A 147 -8.57 -5.84 -28.74
CA ASP A 147 -8.34 -4.49 -29.30
C ASP A 147 -8.30 -3.41 -28.19
N GLY A 148 -7.95 -3.82 -26.96
CA GLY A 148 -7.97 -2.95 -25.79
C GLY A 148 -7.00 -1.75 -25.90
N SER A 149 -7.35 -0.66 -25.23
CA SER A 149 -6.63 0.63 -25.26
C SER A 149 -5.28 0.59 -24.54
N TYR A 150 -4.97 -0.46 -23.77
CA TYR A 150 -3.77 -0.57 -22.95
C TYR A 150 -3.21 -2.00 -22.90
N GLN A 151 -1.95 -2.12 -22.47
CA GLN A 151 -1.27 -3.41 -22.33
C GLN A 151 -1.49 -4.02 -20.95
N ILE A 152 -1.78 -5.32 -20.90
CA ILE A 152 -1.86 -6.10 -19.66
C ILE A 152 -0.63 -7.01 -19.61
N GLU A 153 0.18 -6.82 -18.58
CA GLU A 153 1.37 -7.62 -18.32
C GLU A 153 1.15 -8.58 -17.16
N PHE A 154 1.68 -9.80 -17.25
CA PHE A 154 1.63 -10.78 -16.18
C PHE A 154 3.02 -10.98 -15.58
N ASN A 155 3.19 -10.62 -14.32
CA ASN A 155 4.33 -11.01 -13.52
C ASN A 155 4.00 -12.29 -12.75
N ILE A 156 4.70 -13.38 -13.09
CA ILE A 156 4.42 -14.69 -12.51
C ILE A 156 5.05 -14.78 -11.12
N ILE A 157 4.21 -14.89 -10.09
CA ILE A 157 4.66 -15.08 -8.72
C ILE A 157 4.76 -16.56 -8.36
N GLY A 158 5.84 -16.91 -7.66
CA GLY A 158 6.10 -18.27 -7.15
C GLY A 158 5.51 -18.51 -5.77
N ARG A 159 5.83 -19.70 -5.22
CA ARG A 159 5.43 -20.09 -3.85
C ARG A 159 6.46 -19.73 -2.79
N GLN A 160 7.62 -19.19 -3.18
CA GLN A 160 8.71 -18.84 -2.27
C GLN A 160 8.72 -17.34 -2.03
N GLN A 161 9.36 -16.92 -0.96
CA GLN A 161 9.61 -15.51 -0.72
C GLN A 161 10.50 -14.95 -1.82
N ALA A 162 10.05 -13.85 -2.43
CA ALA A 162 10.77 -13.15 -3.47
C ALA A 162 10.32 -11.70 -3.56
N VAL A 163 11.23 -10.79 -3.93
CA VAL A 163 10.87 -9.43 -4.37
C VAL A 163 10.21 -9.55 -5.74
N ILE A 164 8.99 -9.06 -5.86
CA ILE A 164 8.17 -9.11 -7.09
C ILE A 164 7.92 -7.74 -7.71
N TYR A 165 8.16 -6.68 -6.96
CA TYR A 165 8.13 -5.30 -7.42
C TYR A 165 9.08 -4.44 -6.59
N GLU A 166 9.70 -3.47 -7.24
CA GLU A 166 10.57 -2.49 -6.61
C GLU A 166 10.58 -1.20 -7.43
N ASP A 167 10.46 -0.06 -6.74
CA ASP A 167 10.69 1.28 -7.29
C ASP A 167 11.55 2.12 -6.34
N ASP A 168 11.61 3.43 -6.54
CA ASP A 168 12.38 4.34 -5.68
C ASP A 168 11.77 4.51 -4.27
N ALA A 169 10.50 4.15 -4.08
CA ALA A 169 9.75 4.38 -2.86
C ALA A 169 9.56 3.11 -2.02
N ILE A 170 9.29 1.98 -2.67
CA ILE A 170 8.90 0.75 -1.99
C ILE A 170 9.53 -0.51 -2.61
N THR A 171 9.51 -1.58 -1.84
CA THR A 171 9.66 -2.96 -2.31
C THR A 171 8.39 -3.73 -1.97
N VAL A 172 8.01 -4.69 -2.82
CA VAL A 172 6.93 -5.65 -2.55
C VAL A 172 7.49 -7.06 -2.64
N GLU A 173 7.35 -7.79 -1.55
CA GLU A 173 7.79 -9.19 -1.44
C GLU A 173 6.58 -10.11 -1.32
N THR A 174 6.66 -11.30 -1.93
CA THR A 174 5.76 -12.42 -1.61
C THR A 174 6.28 -13.19 -0.41
N PHE A 175 5.37 -13.84 0.32
CA PHE A 175 5.69 -14.88 1.30
C PHE A 175 4.64 -15.99 1.28
N PRO A 176 5.03 -17.25 1.63
CA PRO A 176 4.12 -18.39 1.56
C PRO A 176 3.06 -18.34 2.65
N LEU A 177 1.82 -18.70 2.29
CA LEU A 177 0.71 -18.94 3.20
C LEU A 177 0.29 -20.43 3.13
N LYS A 178 -0.46 -20.89 4.13
CA LYS A 178 -0.92 -22.27 4.25
C LYS A 178 -2.40 -22.38 3.97
N HIS A 179 -2.75 -22.58 2.72
CA HIS A 179 -4.14 -22.75 2.29
C HIS A 179 -4.31 -24.00 1.41
N ARG A 180 -5.56 -24.35 1.03
CA ARG A 180 -5.88 -25.52 0.20
C ARG A 180 -5.36 -25.40 -1.24
N VAL A 181 -5.19 -24.19 -1.71
CA VAL A 181 -4.56 -23.86 -3.00
C VAL A 181 -3.29 -23.05 -2.76
N PRO A 182 -2.36 -22.98 -3.76
CA PRO A 182 -1.18 -22.14 -3.65
C PRO A 182 -1.56 -20.69 -3.38
N THR A 183 -1.21 -20.16 -2.22
CA THR A 183 -1.54 -18.83 -1.76
C THR A 183 -0.28 -18.09 -1.33
N ALA A 184 -0.17 -16.83 -1.72
CA ALA A 184 0.89 -15.91 -1.32
C ALA A 184 0.33 -14.77 -0.49
N GLY A 185 1.09 -14.38 0.54
CA GLY A 185 0.96 -13.07 1.19
C GLY A 185 1.84 -12.04 0.51
N PHE A 186 1.61 -10.76 0.78
CA PHE A 186 2.37 -9.65 0.23
C PHE A 186 2.86 -8.73 1.32
N LEU A 187 4.13 -8.34 1.25
CA LEU A 187 4.77 -7.43 2.19
C LEU A 187 5.26 -6.20 1.43
N PHE A 188 4.59 -5.09 1.65
CA PHE A 188 4.97 -3.77 1.15
C PHE A 188 5.87 -3.09 2.17
N ARG A 189 7.05 -2.62 1.77
CA ARG A 189 7.99 -1.89 2.62
C ARG A 189 8.41 -0.60 1.95
N GLU A 190 8.32 0.51 2.67
CA GLU A 190 9.01 1.72 2.23
C GLU A 190 10.52 1.53 2.25
N LYS A 191 11.19 2.10 1.28
CA LYS A 191 12.64 2.25 1.28
C LYS A 191 13.08 3.33 2.28
N PRO A 192 14.33 3.28 2.77
CA PRO A 192 14.85 4.29 3.69
C PRO A 192 14.60 5.71 3.18
N LYS A 193 14.01 6.53 4.03
CA LYS A 193 13.75 7.95 3.75
C LYS A 193 15.00 8.78 3.97
N LEU A 194 15.04 9.95 3.36
CA LEU A 194 16.16 10.87 3.52
C LEU A 194 16.04 11.66 4.83
N ARG A 195 17.19 11.97 5.47
CA ARG A 195 17.26 12.79 6.67
C ARG A 195 16.70 14.20 6.44
N HIS A 196 16.17 14.80 7.48
CA HIS A 196 15.62 16.16 7.43
C HIS A 196 16.71 17.21 7.69
N ILE A 197 16.77 18.26 6.87
CA ILE A 197 17.68 19.38 7.04
C ILE A 197 17.22 20.27 8.19
N LYS A 198 18.11 20.59 9.15
CA LYS A 198 17.90 21.62 10.15
C LYS A 198 18.22 23.00 9.56
N GLY A 199 17.19 23.69 9.08
CA GLY A 199 17.35 24.91 8.28
C GLY A 199 18.06 26.07 9.00
N ASP A 200 18.00 26.15 10.33
CA ASP A 200 18.74 27.09 11.17
C ASP A 200 20.25 26.77 11.22
N MET A 201 20.57 25.46 11.35
CA MET A 201 21.96 25.01 11.43
C MET A 201 22.69 25.13 10.09
N VAL A 202 22.06 24.75 8.97
CA VAL A 202 22.69 24.92 7.66
C VAL A 202 22.90 26.39 7.30
N ARG A 203 22.04 27.30 7.78
CA ARG A 203 22.24 28.74 7.65
C ARG A 203 23.38 29.24 8.55
N PHE A 204 23.45 28.78 9.81
CA PHE A 204 24.48 29.14 10.75
C PHE A 204 25.88 28.76 10.25
N TYR A 205 26.04 27.55 9.68
CA TYR A 205 27.30 27.07 9.12
C TYR A 205 27.52 27.47 7.67
N GLU A 206 26.63 28.31 7.08
CA GLU A 206 26.70 28.78 5.71
C GLU A 206 26.83 27.65 4.68
N VAL A 207 26.13 26.50 4.92
CA VAL A 207 26.20 25.33 4.06
C VAL A 207 25.62 25.64 2.68
N PRO A 208 26.35 25.45 1.58
CA PRO A 208 25.84 25.66 0.25
C PRO A 208 24.67 24.73 -0.11
N ILE A 209 23.63 25.26 -0.75
CA ILE A 209 22.40 24.51 -1.10
C ILE A 209 22.68 23.25 -1.93
N TYR A 210 23.68 23.27 -2.79
CA TYR A 210 24.03 22.12 -3.61
C TYR A 210 24.52 20.90 -2.80
N LEU A 211 24.94 21.07 -1.53
CA LEU A 211 25.33 19.98 -0.62
C LEU A 211 24.15 19.41 0.19
N TYR A 212 22.97 19.99 0.11
CA TYR A 212 21.82 19.54 0.92
C TYR A 212 21.42 18.11 0.61
N ASN A 213 21.55 17.69 -0.65
CA ASN A 213 21.27 16.31 -1.02
C ASN A 213 22.27 15.33 -0.36
N ASP A 214 23.55 15.67 -0.33
CA ASP A 214 24.58 14.84 0.31
C ASP A 214 24.35 14.77 1.82
N LEU A 215 24.01 15.89 2.46
CA LEU A 215 23.64 15.93 3.88
C LEU A 215 22.44 15.02 4.18
N ARG A 216 21.42 15.03 3.32
CA ARG A 216 20.24 14.16 3.50
C ARG A 216 20.58 12.67 3.36
N HIS A 217 21.67 12.32 2.66
CA HIS A 217 22.22 10.97 2.57
C HIS A 217 23.20 10.63 3.70
N GLY A 218 23.44 11.55 4.64
CA GLY A 218 24.26 11.31 5.83
C GLY A 218 25.70 11.81 5.73
N ALA A 219 26.09 12.56 4.67
CA ALA A 219 27.41 13.14 4.57
C ALA A 219 27.64 14.23 5.62
N ASP A 220 28.87 14.33 6.15
CA ASP A 220 29.32 15.46 6.94
C ASP A 220 29.61 16.67 6.06
N PHE A 221 29.63 17.86 6.63
CA PHE A 221 30.02 19.08 5.95
C PHE A 221 31.44 19.51 6.36
N VAL A 222 32.27 19.82 5.38
CA VAL A 222 33.61 20.38 5.64
C VAL A 222 33.60 21.86 5.25
N THR A 223 33.89 22.72 6.22
CA THR A 223 33.96 24.16 6.04
C THR A 223 35.20 24.56 5.23
N PRO A 224 35.29 25.77 4.65
CA PRO A 224 36.47 26.24 3.92
C PRO A 224 37.79 26.19 4.73
N ASP A 225 37.70 26.32 6.04
CA ASP A 225 38.85 26.21 6.99
C ASP A 225 39.12 24.78 7.44
N LEU A 226 38.61 23.79 6.71
CA LEU A 226 38.81 22.35 6.91
C LEU A 226 38.25 21.82 8.26
N GLN A 227 37.33 22.52 8.90
CA GLN A 227 36.60 21.98 10.03
C GLN A 227 35.50 21.08 9.57
N THR A 228 35.41 19.85 10.10
CA THR A 228 34.31 18.91 9.81
C THR A 228 33.15 19.16 10.77
N ILE A 229 31.99 19.45 10.23
CA ILE A 229 30.71 19.54 10.94
C ILE A 229 29.97 18.24 10.75
N PRO A 230 29.76 17.43 11.83
CA PRO A 230 29.08 16.14 11.73
C PRO A 230 27.64 16.27 11.25
N ASN A 231 27.20 15.31 10.44
CA ASN A 231 25.88 15.30 9.81
C ASN A 231 24.72 15.50 10.81
N HIS A 232 24.75 14.85 11.98
CA HIS A 232 23.71 14.97 13.01
C HIS A 232 23.54 16.41 13.58
N VAL A 233 24.53 17.28 13.43
CA VAL A 233 24.43 18.70 13.78
C VAL A 233 23.52 19.42 12.78
N LEU A 234 23.65 19.08 11.48
CA LEU A 234 22.98 19.73 10.35
C LEU A 234 21.65 19.09 9.96
N THR A 235 21.43 17.85 10.42
CA THR A 235 20.21 17.09 10.07
C THR A 235 19.60 16.41 11.29
N SER A 236 18.31 16.07 11.19
CA SER A 236 17.62 15.12 12.08
C SER A 236 17.33 13.81 11.33
N ASP A 237 17.01 12.76 12.09
CA ASP A 237 16.71 11.44 11.51
C ASP A 237 15.53 11.51 10.56
N ALA A 238 15.54 10.64 9.57
CA ALA A 238 14.41 10.43 8.65
C ALA A 238 13.19 9.87 9.40
N ASP A 239 12.01 10.08 8.83
CA ASP A 239 10.80 9.45 9.34
C ASP A 239 10.89 7.94 9.26
N PRO A 240 10.26 7.20 10.19
CA PRO A 240 10.23 5.74 10.15
C PRO A 240 9.63 5.22 8.84
N CYS A 241 10.22 4.15 8.31
CA CYS A 241 9.67 3.48 7.14
C CYS A 241 8.41 2.69 7.52
N ILE A 242 7.37 2.86 6.74
CA ILE A 242 6.11 2.13 6.90
C ILE A 242 6.20 0.78 6.19
N SER A 243 5.61 -0.24 6.79
CA SER A 243 5.44 -1.54 6.16
C SER A 243 4.05 -2.11 6.41
N TYR A 244 3.50 -2.73 5.38
CA TYR A 244 2.19 -3.35 5.39
C TYR A 244 2.29 -4.79 4.92
N ALA A 245 1.92 -5.74 5.78
CA ALA A 245 1.85 -7.16 5.46
C ALA A 245 0.39 -7.58 5.23
N TYR A 246 0.10 -8.20 4.11
CA TYR A 246 -1.21 -8.76 3.78
C TYR A 246 -1.15 -10.28 3.85
N CYS A 247 -1.77 -10.85 4.90
CA CYS A 247 -1.99 -12.29 5.01
C CYS A 247 -3.40 -12.61 4.50
N SER A 248 -3.45 -13.12 3.27
CA SER A 248 -4.67 -13.66 2.67
C SER A 248 -5.06 -14.99 3.31
N ASP A 249 -5.90 -15.78 2.66
CA ASP A 249 -6.43 -17.05 3.17
C ASP A 249 -5.31 -17.98 3.64
N THR A 250 -5.36 -18.35 4.91
CA THR A 250 -4.34 -19.19 5.54
C THR A 250 -4.87 -19.88 6.79
N ALA A 251 -4.59 -21.16 6.98
CA ALA A 251 -4.66 -21.76 8.29
C ALA A 251 -3.64 -21.08 9.24
N TYR A 252 -3.77 -21.29 10.53
CA TYR A 252 -2.76 -20.86 11.50
C TYR A 252 -1.37 -21.34 11.07
N TYR A 253 -0.48 -20.38 10.76
CA TYR A 253 0.83 -20.66 10.16
C TYR A 253 1.94 -19.80 10.76
N PRO A 254 2.49 -20.19 11.93
CA PRO A 254 3.52 -19.41 12.64
C PRO A 254 4.77 -19.09 11.82
N ARG A 255 5.06 -19.87 10.76
CA ARG A 255 6.19 -19.61 9.86
C ARG A 255 6.10 -18.32 9.08
N ILE A 256 4.95 -17.63 9.07
CA ILE A 256 4.83 -16.27 8.56
C ILE A 256 5.85 -15.35 9.23
N ALA A 257 6.13 -15.54 10.53
CA ALA A 257 7.12 -14.77 11.27
C ALA A 257 8.58 -14.96 10.81
N GLU A 258 8.87 -15.97 9.99
CA GLU A 258 10.19 -16.13 9.37
C GLU A 258 10.42 -15.10 8.26
N SER A 259 9.36 -14.77 7.50
CA SER A 259 9.38 -13.85 6.36
C SER A 259 8.94 -12.43 6.72
N VAL A 260 7.94 -12.29 7.58
CA VAL A 260 7.36 -11.00 7.99
C VAL A 260 7.90 -10.66 9.38
N LYS A 261 8.73 -9.61 9.45
CA LYS A 261 9.33 -9.16 10.71
C LYS A 261 9.02 -7.69 10.98
N GLN A 262 8.47 -7.42 12.17
CA GLN A 262 8.16 -6.10 12.69
C GLN A 262 7.43 -5.21 11.69
N PRO A 263 6.34 -5.67 11.04
CA PRO A 263 5.58 -4.82 10.16
C PRO A 263 4.90 -3.71 10.98
N THR A 264 4.80 -2.51 10.41
CA THR A 264 4.02 -1.43 11.03
C THR A 264 2.56 -1.84 11.12
N TRP A 265 2.04 -2.44 10.04
CA TRP A 265 0.69 -2.96 9.97
C TRP A 265 0.68 -4.38 9.39
N ILE A 266 -0.14 -5.24 9.98
CA ILE A 266 -0.46 -6.55 9.42
C ILE A 266 -1.97 -6.67 9.24
N TYR A 267 -2.41 -6.94 8.02
CA TYR A 267 -3.74 -7.48 7.76
C TYR A 267 -3.66 -9.00 7.81
N HIS A 268 -4.55 -9.62 8.54
CA HIS A 268 -4.65 -11.08 8.57
C HIS A 268 -6.10 -11.50 8.42
N GLU A 269 -6.34 -12.52 7.59
CA GLU A 269 -7.64 -13.14 7.52
C GLU A 269 -8.06 -13.65 8.90
N ALA A 270 -9.34 -13.54 9.20
CA ALA A 270 -9.99 -14.06 10.39
C ALA A 270 -11.40 -14.50 10.00
N THR A 271 -11.47 -15.58 9.24
CA THR A 271 -12.75 -16.08 8.71
C THR A 271 -13.67 -16.55 9.83
N TYR A 272 -13.10 -16.97 10.96
CA TYR A 272 -13.84 -17.55 12.08
C TYR A 272 -13.40 -16.98 13.43
N THR A 273 -14.31 -17.11 14.43
CA THR A 273 -13.97 -17.00 15.85
C THR A 273 -13.49 -18.35 16.39
N ASP A 274 -12.91 -18.38 17.59
CA ASP A 274 -12.41 -19.61 18.25
C ASP A 274 -13.50 -20.68 18.42
N GLN A 275 -14.76 -20.29 18.53
CA GLN A 275 -15.88 -21.22 18.54
C GLN A 275 -15.86 -22.18 17.34
N PHE A 276 -15.31 -21.77 16.22
CA PHE A 276 -15.20 -22.53 14.98
C PHE A 276 -13.77 -22.89 14.59
N ALA A 277 -12.84 -22.97 15.57
CA ALA A 277 -11.42 -23.24 15.29
C ALA A 277 -11.18 -24.56 14.53
N ALA A 278 -11.92 -25.63 14.85
CA ALA A 278 -11.83 -26.89 14.12
C ALA A 278 -12.24 -26.75 12.65
N LEU A 279 -13.31 -26.02 12.38
CA LEU A 279 -13.79 -25.73 11.02
C LEU A 279 -12.81 -24.82 10.26
N ALA A 280 -12.22 -23.84 10.93
CA ALA A 280 -11.19 -22.98 10.37
C ALA A 280 -10.00 -23.83 9.89
N ALA A 281 -9.48 -24.71 10.73
CA ALA A 281 -8.38 -25.60 10.38
C ALA A 281 -8.72 -26.55 9.20
N GLU A 282 -9.92 -27.15 9.20
CA GLU A 282 -10.41 -28.02 8.12
C GLU A 282 -10.48 -27.29 6.78
N ARG A 283 -10.91 -26.03 6.78
CA ARG A 283 -11.09 -25.23 5.57
C ARG A 283 -9.83 -24.44 5.16
N GLY A 284 -8.76 -24.52 5.95
CA GLY A 284 -7.50 -23.81 5.68
C GLY A 284 -7.60 -22.30 5.96
N HIS A 285 -8.33 -21.92 7.00
CA HIS A 285 -8.50 -20.55 7.48
C HIS A 285 -8.04 -20.41 8.93
N ALA A 286 -8.02 -19.16 9.42
CA ALA A 286 -7.65 -18.80 10.79
C ALA A 286 -8.84 -18.28 11.60
N THR A 287 -8.68 -18.32 12.94
CA THR A 287 -9.54 -17.59 13.86
C THR A 287 -8.95 -16.21 14.16
N ALA A 288 -9.76 -15.31 14.72
CA ALA A 288 -9.32 -13.99 15.13
C ALA A 288 -8.16 -14.06 16.16
N ARG A 289 -8.25 -14.96 17.14
CA ARG A 289 -7.17 -15.22 18.10
C ARG A 289 -5.89 -15.71 17.42
N GLN A 290 -6.00 -16.61 16.45
CA GLN A 290 -4.85 -17.12 15.69
C GLN A 290 -4.20 -16.02 14.84
N ALA A 291 -4.99 -15.14 14.21
CA ALA A 291 -4.50 -13.96 13.51
C ALA A 291 -3.71 -13.03 14.46
N ALA A 292 -4.23 -12.78 15.65
CA ALA A 292 -3.59 -12.00 16.70
C ALA A 292 -2.28 -12.63 17.21
N GLN A 293 -2.23 -13.95 17.34
CA GLN A 293 -1.00 -14.68 17.66
C GLN A 293 0.07 -14.50 16.58
N ILE A 294 -0.31 -14.54 15.29
CA ILE A 294 0.63 -14.27 14.19
C ILE A 294 1.12 -12.81 14.26
N ALA A 295 0.25 -11.84 14.51
CA ALA A 295 0.65 -10.45 14.68
C ALA A 295 1.67 -10.29 15.84
N THR A 296 1.46 -10.99 16.96
CA THR A 296 2.40 -11.02 18.08
C THR A 296 3.74 -11.66 17.69
N LEU A 297 3.72 -12.81 17.01
CA LEU A 297 4.92 -13.52 16.59
C LEU A 297 5.74 -12.73 15.56
N THR A 298 5.10 -11.98 14.68
CA THR A 298 5.77 -11.12 13.71
C THR A 298 6.33 -9.85 14.34
N GLY A 299 5.91 -9.50 15.56
CA GLY A 299 6.24 -8.22 16.18
C GLY A 299 5.55 -7.03 15.52
N ALA A 300 4.36 -7.23 14.94
CA ALA A 300 3.57 -6.18 14.33
C ALA A 300 3.19 -5.11 15.36
N GLN A 301 3.05 -3.85 14.89
CA GLN A 301 2.58 -2.76 15.75
C GLN A 301 1.05 -2.68 15.76
N ASN A 302 0.41 -2.92 14.61
CA ASN A 302 -1.03 -2.83 14.42
C ASN A 302 -1.54 -4.05 13.63
N LEU A 303 -2.75 -4.52 13.98
CA LEU A 303 -3.44 -5.64 13.34
C LEU A 303 -4.76 -5.19 12.75
N ILE A 304 -5.01 -5.56 11.50
CA ILE A 304 -6.32 -5.42 10.85
C ILE A 304 -6.87 -6.83 10.59
N LEU A 305 -8.06 -7.11 11.08
CA LEU A 305 -8.79 -8.36 10.82
C LEU A 305 -9.77 -8.16 9.68
N GLY A 306 -9.90 -9.16 8.81
CA GLY A 306 -10.88 -9.16 7.73
C GLY A 306 -11.13 -10.56 7.19
N HIS A 307 -11.71 -10.67 6.00
CA HIS A 307 -12.13 -11.93 5.39
C HIS A 307 -13.19 -12.66 6.23
N PHE A 308 -14.20 -11.89 6.71
CA PHE A 308 -15.21 -12.40 7.63
C PHE A 308 -16.23 -13.33 6.96
N SER A 309 -16.52 -14.46 7.61
CA SER A 309 -17.56 -15.37 7.14
C SER A 309 -18.95 -14.74 7.28
N LYS A 310 -19.79 -14.88 6.25
CA LYS A 310 -21.18 -14.39 6.25
C LYS A 310 -22.08 -15.02 7.33
N ARG A 311 -21.60 -16.00 8.08
CA ARG A 311 -22.34 -16.61 9.20
C ARG A 311 -22.51 -15.67 10.39
N TYR A 312 -21.63 -14.67 10.49
CA TYR A 312 -21.68 -13.71 11.60
C TYR A 312 -22.52 -12.50 11.23
N THR A 313 -23.23 -11.99 12.22
CA THR A 313 -24.05 -10.77 12.11
C THR A 313 -23.35 -9.54 12.68
N SER A 314 -22.22 -9.74 13.40
CA SER A 314 -21.35 -8.70 13.94
C SER A 314 -19.92 -9.23 14.04
N GLU A 315 -18.95 -8.36 13.87
CA GLU A 315 -17.51 -8.65 13.97
C GLU A 315 -16.92 -8.32 15.34
N GLU A 316 -17.70 -7.86 16.31
CA GLU A 316 -17.23 -7.47 17.66
C GLU A 316 -16.53 -8.64 18.39
N ALA A 317 -17.03 -9.87 18.24
CA ALA A 317 -16.40 -11.06 18.82
C ALA A 317 -14.97 -11.28 18.28
N PHE A 318 -14.71 -10.98 17.00
CA PHE A 318 -13.39 -11.10 16.40
C PHE A 318 -12.41 -10.12 17.05
N LYS A 319 -12.84 -8.88 17.26
CA LYS A 319 -12.03 -7.86 17.90
C LYS A 319 -11.69 -8.26 19.33
N SER A 320 -12.69 -8.67 20.11
CA SER A 320 -12.48 -9.10 21.51
C SER A 320 -11.50 -10.27 21.62
N GLU A 321 -11.65 -11.32 20.78
CA GLU A 321 -10.73 -12.47 20.76
C GLU A 321 -9.28 -12.08 20.38
N ALA A 322 -9.14 -11.12 19.46
CA ALA A 322 -7.82 -10.66 19.03
C ALA A 322 -7.14 -9.79 20.10
N GLU A 323 -7.87 -8.89 20.76
CA GLU A 323 -7.34 -8.02 21.83
C GLU A 323 -6.86 -8.81 23.05
N GLU A 324 -7.37 -10.03 23.27
CA GLU A 324 -6.86 -10.94 24.31
C GLU A 324 -5.48 -11.56 23.96
N ALA A 325 -5.12 -11.61 22.68
CA ALA A 325 -3.91 -12.29 22.20
C ALA A 325 -2.85 -11.36 21.56
N PHE A 326 -3.19 -10.08 21.38
CA PHE A 326 -2.31 -9.08 20.79
C PHE A 326 -2.37 -7.78 21.56
N ALA A 327 -1.22 -7.29 22.02
CA ALA A 327 -1.12 -6.07 22.85
C ALA A 327 -1.12 -4.77 22.03
N GLY A 328 -0.99 -4.84 20.70
CA GLY A 328 -1.03 -3.68 19.81
C GLY A 328 -2.46 -3.27 19.44
N ARG A 329 -2.59 -2.30 18.55
CA ARG A 329 -3.89 -1.82 18.08
C ARG A 329 -4.58 -2.86 17.19
N VAL A 330 -5.83 -3.21 17.48
CA VAL A 330 -6.67 -4.09 16.66
C VAL A 330 -7.75 -3.27 15.96
N MET A 331 -7.87 -3.45 14.66
CA MET A 331 -8.92 -2.85 13.82
C MET A 331 -9.68 -3.94 13.07
N LEU A 332 -10.96 -3.68 12.82
CA LEU A 332 -11.80 -4.51 11.95
C LEU A 332 -11.85 -3.86 10.56
N ALA A 333 -11.60 -4.62 9.52
CA ALA A 333 -11.82 -4.16 8.16
C ALA A 333 -13.32 -3.96 7.91
N ASN A 334 -13.65 -2.91 7.16
CA ASN A 334 -15.00 -2.67 6.67
C ASN A 334 -14.93 -1.90 5.36
N GLU A 335 -15.88 -2.11 4.47
CA GLU A 335 -15.96 -1.42 3.19
C GLU A 335 -16.12 0.09 3.39
N GLY A 336 -15.35 0.86 2.64
CA GLY A 336 -15.31 2.32 2.76
C GLY A 336 -14.31 2.85 3.78
N LEU A 337 -13.72 1.97 4.60
CA LEU A 337 -12.67 2.38 5.55
C LEU A 337 -11.41 2.79 4.80
N THR A 338 -10.88 3.97 5.15
CA THR A 338 -9.54 4.43 4.76
C THR A 338 -8.69 4.57 6.01
N ILE A 339 -7.52 3.97 6.01
CA ILE A 339 -6.57 3.99 7.13
C ILE A 339 -5.29 4.65 6.65
N ASP A 340 -4.90 5.75 7.29
CA ASP A 340 -3.58 6.35 7.13
C ASP A 340 -2.58 5.48 7.91
N LEU A 341 -1.74 4.74 7.19
CA LEU A 341 -0.79 3.79 7.78
C LEU A 341 0.43 4.47 8.41
N THR A 342 0.57 5.80 8.24
CA THR A 342 1.66 6.58 8.84
C THR A 342 1.39 6.94 10.31
N LYS A 343 0.16 6.69 10.81
CA LYS A 343 -0.32 7.06 12.17
C LYS A 343 -0.53 5.87 13.08
#